data_ca7e0a9a51740cedb82f078ecd05a785
#
_entry.id   ca7e0a9a51740cedb82f078ecd05a785
#
_cell.length_a   1.000
_cell.length_b   1.000
_cell.length_c   1.000
_cell.angle_alpha   90.00
_cell.angle_beta   90.00
_cell.angle_gamma   90.00
#
_symmetry.space_group_name_H-M   'P 1'
#
loop_
_entity.id
_entity.type
_entity.pdbx_description
1 polymer ?
#
loop_
_entity_poly.entity_id
_entity_poly.type
_entity_poly.pdbx_seq_one_letter_code
_entity_poly.pdbx_strand_id
1 'polypeptide(L)'
;MKAIAFAKYGKPTLLKKTEVPYPHGFDASENVVIKVHASSVNPVDKLLLSGDLKLVFPVAEFPHVISYDVAGVVEQADSKGVYSVGQPVFARVWSHVSDGKKAPWFRGTMAEYCVAHVSDIVTKPDNISFEEAASIPLAGMTAFQVLKQSGLKEGDSVFISGGAGGVGTMAIQLAKHVFKAGLVVTTASKGEKMDLCKRLGADEVLDYKSERFATTYGNDDNKKFDVCFDITDEGLEMVDIIKEGGRIVSITGTPTLDEIRRVGGTAWILKLFLKRKEKRKEYKNAQSKNADW
;
A
#
# COMPACT_ATOMS: atom_id res chain seq x y z
N MET A 1 -15.94 -19.45 -13.28
CA MET A 1 -14.47 -19.39 -13.21
C MET A 1 -13.98 -19.73 -11.82
N LYS A 2 -12.77 -20.28 -11.70
CA LYS A 2 -12.15 -20.59 -10.40
C LYS A 2 -11.62 -19.33 -9.74
N ALA A 3 -11.77 -19.24 -8.39
CA ALA A 3 -11.28 -18.13 -7.60
C ALA A 3 -10.91 -18.57 -6.18
N ILE A 4 -10.15 -17.74 -5.47
CA ILE A 4 -9.94 -17.82 -4.03
C ILE A 4 -10.84 -16.78 -3.37
N ALA A 5 -11.82 -17.24 -2.60
CA ALA A 5 -12.84 -16.37 -2.02
C ALA A 5 -13.21 -16.77 -0.59
N PHE A 6 -13.89 -15.88 0.11
CA PHE A 6 -14.46 -16.14 1.43
C PHE A 6 -15.96 -15.81 1.45
N ALA A 7 -16.74 -16.62 2.20
CA ALA A 7 -18.20 -16.49 2.28
C ALA A 7 -18.69 -15.66 3.48
N LYS A 8 -17.79 -15.29 4.40
CA LYS A 8 -18.06 -14.45 5.58
C LYS A 8 -16.75 -13.93 6.15
N TYR A 9 -16.81 -12.84 6.88
CA TYR A 9 -15.65 -12.30 7.58
C TYR A 9 -15.07 -13.31 8.60
N GLY A 10 -13.74 -13.28 8.78
CA GLY A 10 -13.05 -14.09 9.78
C GLY A 10 -11.57 -14.33 9.51
N LYS A 11 -11.08 -15.49 9.88
CA LYS A 11 -9.66 -15.87 9.80
C LYS A 11 -9.26 -16.32 8.38
N PRO A 12 -7.98 -16.30 8.02
CA PRO A 12 -7.47 -16.76 6.71
C PRO A 12 -7.88 -18.20 6.34
N THR A 13 -8.17 -19.06 7.33
CA THR A 13 -8.67 -20.41 7.10
C THR A 13 -10.05 -20.49 6.43
N LEU A 14 -10.74 -19.35 6.30
CA LEU A 14 -12.00 -19.23 5.55
C LEU A 14 -11.82 -19.04 4.05
N LEU A 15 -10.62 -18.73 3.59
CA LEU A 15 -10.31 -18.66 2.16
C LEU A 15 -10.40 -20.05 1.54
N LYS A 16 -11.19 -20.17 0.48
CA LYS A 16 -11.40 -21.42 -0.23
C LYS A 16 -11.31 -21.20 -1.74
N LYS A 17 -10.79 -22.21 -2.43
CA LYS A 17 -10.99 -22.32 -3.88
C LYS A 17 -12.46 -22.58 -4.12
N THR A 18 -13.10 -21.73 -4.91
CA THR A 18 -14.53 -21.82 -5.23
C THR A 18 -14.77 -21.42 -6.68
N GLU A 19 -15.96 -21.66 -7.16
CA GLU A 19 -16.41 -21.17 -8.45
C GLU A 19 -17.27 -19.91 -8.26
N VAL A 20 -16.99 -18.90 -9.10
CA VAL A 20 -17.75 -17.65 -9.18
C VAL A 20 -18.13 -17.39 -10.64
N PRO A 21 -19.19 -16.62 -10.91
CA PRO A 21 -19.53 -16.24 -12.28
C PRO A 21 -18.36 -15.57 -13.01
N TYR A 22 -18.30 -15.73 -14.31
CA TYR A 22 -17.41 -14.91 -15.15
C TYR A 22 -17.82 -13.44 -15.06
N PRO A 23 -16.90 -12.47 -15.10
CA PRO A 23 -17.23 -11.05 -15.02
C PRO A 23 -18.24 -10.64 -16.10
N HIS A 24 -19.31 -9.96 -15.69
CA HIS A 24 -20.38 -9.48 -16.57
C HIS A 24 -21.03 -8.22 -16.00
N GLY A 25 -21.78 -7.50 -16.83
CA GLY A 25 -22.54 -6.34 -16.38
C GLY A 25 -21.71 -5.09 -16.08
N PHE A 26 -20.48 -5.01 -16.61
CA PHE A 26 -19.61 -3.85 -16.51
C PHE A 26 -19.72 -2.95 -17.75
N ASP A 27 -19.37 -1.67 -17.57
CA ASP A 27 -19.27 -0.74 -18.70
C ASP A 27 -18.01 -1.02 -19.52
N ALA A 28 -18.17 -1.63 -20.70
CA ALA A 28 -17.09 -1.96 -21.59
C ALA A 28 -16.39 -0.72 -22.21
N SER A 29 -16.94 0.49 -22.03
CA SER A 29 -16.25 1.69 -22.49
C SER A 29 -15.16 2.19 -21.55
N GLU A 30 -15.15 1.71 -20.31
CA GLU A 30 -14.22 2.16 -19.26
C GLU A 30 -13.49 0.99 -18.57
N ASN A 31 -13.81 -0.24 -18.93
CA ASN A 31 -13.25 -1.41 -18.27
C ASN A 31 -12.79 -2.46 -19.27
N VAL A 32 -11.80 -3.23 -18.85
CA VAL A 32 -11.30 -4.42 -19.55
C VAL A 32 -11.43 -5.65 -18.67
N VAL A 33 -11.55 -6.83 -19.27
CA VAL A 33 -11.36 -8.10 -18.57
C VAL A 33 -9.92 -8.54 -18.74
N ILE A 34 -9.26 -8.85 -17.63
CA ILE A 34 -7.90 -9.36 -17.59
C ILE A 34 -7.94 -10.86 -17.30
N LYS A 35 -7.33 -11.68 -18.15
CA LYS A 35 -7.00 -13.06 -17.84
C LYS A 35 -5.79 -13.05 -16.92
N VAL A 36 -5.98 -13.48 -15.67
CA VAL A 36 -5.00 -13.35 -14.60
C VAL A 36 -3.90 -14.39 -14.77
N HIS A 37 -2.65 -13.93 -14.75
CA HIS A 37 -1.45 -14.76 -14.69
C HIS A 37 -0.87 -14.79 -13.28
N ALA A 38 -0.87 -13.63 -12.60
CA ALA A 38 -0.40 -13.49 -11.22
C ALA A 38 -1.22 -12.46 -10.45
N SER A 39 -1.28 -12.64 -9.15
CA SER A 39 -1.90 -11.72 -8.17
C SER A 39 -1.06 -11.69 -6.91
N SER A 40 -1.08 -10.59 -6.15
CA SER A 40 -0.32 -10.47 -4.90
C SER A 40 -1.23 -10.29 -3.69
N VAL A 41 -0.71 -10.60 -2.49
CA VAL A 41 -1.41 -10.44 -1.22
C VAL A 41 -0.82 -9.25 -0.46
N ASN A 42 -1.71 -8.40 0.05
CA ASN A 42 -1.35 -7.22 0.81
C ASN A 42 -1.95 -7.24 2.23
N PRO A 43 -1.41 -6.47 3.20
CA PRO A 43 -1.98 -6.37 4.54
C PRO A 43 -3.46 -5.98 4.57
N VAL A 44 -3.90 -5.15 3.61
CA VAL A 44 -5.31 -4.73 3.48
C VAL A 44 -6.24 -5.92 3.20
N ASP A 45 -5.79 -6.95 2.50
CA ASP A 45 -6.57 -8.16 2.23
C ASP A 45 -6.92 -8.89 3.53
N LYS A 46 -5.97 -8.96 4.47
CA LYS A 46 -6.21 -9.52 5.80
C LYS A 46 -7.23 -8.69 6.59
N LEU A 47 -7.13 -7.36 6.54
CA LEU A 47 -8.05 -6.45 7.22
C LEU A 47 -9.47 -6.53 6.62
N LEU A 48 -9.57 -6.71 5.30
CA LEU A 48 -10.85 -6.92 4.63
C LEU A 48 -11.46 -8.26 5.06
N LEU A 49 -10.67 -9.33 4.99
CA LEU A 49 -11.12 -10.68 5.36
C LEU A 49 -11.54 -10.77 6.83
N SER A 50 -10.79 -10.15 7.76
CA SER A 50 -11.16 -10.15 9.19
C SER A 50 -12.44 -9.35 9.48
N GLY A 51 -12.81 -8.43 8.58
CA GLY A 51 -13.91 -7.49 8.77
C GLY A 51 -13.53 -6.26 9.60
N ASP A 52 -12.24 -6.03 9.87
CA ASP A 52 -11.77 -4.83 10.58
C ASP A 52 -12.09 -3.55 9.78
N LEU A 53 -12.16 -3.67 8.46
CA LEU A 53 -12.51 -2.57 7.56
C LEU A 53 -14.00 -2.51 7.18
N LYS A 54 -14.86 -3.39 7.70
CA LYS A 54 -16.27 -3.53 7.26
C LYS A 54 -17.12 -2.26 7.40
N LEU A 55 -16.73 -1.34 8.29
CA LEU A 55 -17.44 -0.07 8.48
C LEU A 55 -17.07 0.97 7.43
N VAL A 56 -15.87 0.90 6.88
CA VAL A 56 -15.34 1.84 5.88
C VAL A 56 -15.40 1.24 4.48
N PHE A 57 -15.02 -0.03 4.37
CA PHE A 57 -15.02 -0.82 3.12
C PHE A 57 -15.81 -2.12 3.32
N PRO A 58 -17.15 -2.05 3.40
CA PRO A 58 -17.95 -3.27 3.53
C PRO A 58 -17.86 -4.10 2.25
N VAL A 59 -17.74 -5.41 2.42
CA VAL A 59 -17.91 -6.37 1.32
C VAL A 59 -19.35 -6.27 0.81
N ALA A 60 -19.51 -6.01 -0.48
CA ALA A 60 -20.83 -5.80 -1.07
C ALA A 60 -21.61 -7.11 -1.23
N GLU A 61 -20.90 -8.21 -1.51
CA GLU A 61 -21.50 -9.50 -1.85
C GLU A 61 -20.55 -10.65 -1.46
N PHE A 62 -21.12 -11.74 -0.99
CA PHE A 62 -20.43 -12.99 -0.72
C PHE A 62 -20.87 -14.07 -1.73
N PRO A 63 -19.98 -15.01 -2.15
CA PRO A 63 -18.57 -15.08 -1.80
C PRO A 63 -17.75 -13.94 -2.43
N HIS A 64 -16.81 -13.38 -1.66
CA HIS A 64 -15.95 -12.28 -2.09
C HIS A 64 -14.57 -12.82 -2.47
N VAL A 65 -14.11 -12.50 -3.67
CA VAL A 65 -12.75 -12.82 -4.15
C VAL A 65 -11.76 -11.83 -3.56
N ILE A 66 -10.66 -12.33 -3.01
CA ILE A 66 -9.65 -11.53 -2.32
C ILE A 66 -8.63 -10.92 -3.30
N SER A 67 -7.84 -9.97 -2.80
CA SER A 67 -6.74 -9.28 -3.47
C SER A 67 -7.15 -8.17 -4.43
N TYR A 68 -6.18 -7.25 -4.65
CA TYR A 68 -6.35 -6.05 -5.48
C TYR A 68 -5.33 -5.95 -6.61
N ASP A 69 -4.17 -6.58 -6.48
CA ASP A 69 -3.10 -6.50 -7.45
C ASP A 69 -3.19 -7.65 -8.46
N VAL A 70 -2.97 -7.32 -9.73
CA VAL A 70 -3.02 -8.29 -10.83
C VAL A 70 -1.96 -7.99 -11.88
N ALA A 71 -1.47 -9.04 -12.50
CA ALA A 71 -0.80 -8.98 -13.79
C ALA A 71 -1.32 -10.11 -14.67
N GLY A 72 -1.50 -9.83 -15.95
CA GLY A 72 -2.07 -10.78 -16.89
C GLY A 72 -2.17 -10.21 -18.30
N VAL A 73 -3.03 -10.78 -19.11
CA VAL A 73 -3.29 -10.32 -20.48
C VAL A 73 -4.73 -9.87 -20.62
N VAL A 74 -4.96 -8.87 -21.44
CA VAL A 74 -6.31 -8.39 -21.77
C VAL A 74 -7.06 -9.48 -22.53
N GLU A 75 -8.15 -9.97 -21.95
CA GLU A 75 -9.07 -10.96 -22.56
C GLU A 75 -10.18 -10.29 -23.33
N GLN A 76 -10.77 -9.21 -22.74
CA GLN A 76 -11.73 -8.36 -23.42
C GLN A 76 -11.26 -6.91 -23.33
N ALA A 77 -11.08 -6.30 -24.49
CA ALA A 77 -10.67 -4.91 -24.60
C ALA A 77 -11.82 -3.96 -24.31
N ASP A 78 -11.49 -2.74 -23.89
CA ASP A 78 -12.46 -1.65 -23.80
C ASP A 78 -12.96 -1.21 -25.17
N SER A 79 -14.19 -0.69 -25.25
CA SER A 79 -14.78 -0.30 -26.55
C SER A 79 -14.20 0.98 -27.12
N LYS A 80 -13.41 1.75 -26.34
CA LYS A 80 -12.68 2.95 -26.81
C LYS A 80 -11.31 2.60 -27.39
N GLY A 81 -10.86 1.35 -27.24
CA GLY A 81 -9.59 0.87 -27.82
C GLY A 81 -8.34 1.39 -27.11
N VAL A 82 -8.43 1.70 -25.81
CA VAL A 82 -7.27 2.10 -24.99
C VAL A 82 -6.31 0.92 -24.84
N TYR A 83 -6.85 -0.28 -24.65
CA TYR A 83 -6.10 -1.54 -24.58
C TYR A 83 -6.55 -2.52 -25.64
N SER A 84 -5.66 -3.40 -26.05
CA SER A 84 -5.92 -4.43 -27.08
C SER A 84 -5.95 -5.84 -26.47
N VAL A 85 -6.78 -6.72 -27.03
CA VAL A 85 -6.81 -8.15 -26.64
C VAL A 85 -5.43 -8.76 -26.82
N GLY A 86 -4.99 -9.55 -25.84
CA GLY A 86 -3.66 -10.15 -25.78
C GLY A 86 -2.56 -9.25 -25.24
N GLN A 87 -2.84 -7.97 -24.97
CA GLN A 87 -1.85 -7.03 -24.43
C GLN A 87 -1.49 -7.39 -22.98
N PRO A 88 -0.17 -7.56 -22.65
CA PRO A 88 0.29 -7.76 -21.29
C PRO A 88 0.09 -6.50 -20.45
N VAL A 89 -0.54 -6.64 -19.29
CA VAL A 89 -0.88 -5.53 -18.40
C VAL A 89 -0.71 -5.90 -16.93
N PHE A 90 -0.62 -4.88 -16.07
CA PHE A 90 -0.74 -5.04 -14.63
C PHE A 90 -1.53 -3.87 -14.04
N ALA A 91 -2.17 -4.10 -12.90
CA ALA A 91 -3.10 -3.13 -12.32
C ALA A 91 -3.23 -3.30 -10.81
N ARG A 92 -3.62 -2.21 -10.14
CA ARG A 92 -4.32 -2.28 -8.87
C ARG A 92 -5.80 -2.11 -9.13
N VAL A 93 -6.54 -3.18 -9.03
CA VAL A 93 -7.99 -3.15 -9.24
C VAL A 93 -8.66 -2.51 -8.03
N TRP A 94 -9.27 -1.35 -8.24
CA TRP A 94 -10.04 -0.65 -7.21
C TRP A 94 -11.47 -0.49 -7.71
N SER A 95 -12.45 -0.80 -6.88
CA SER A 95 -13.84 -0.54 -7.24
C SER A 95 -14.05 0.97 -7.37
N HIS A 96 -14.05 1.49 -8.60
CA HIS A 96 -14.54 2.84 -8.85
C HIS A 96 -16.01 2.88 -8.50
N VAL A 97 -16.34 3.63 -7.47
CA VAL A 97 -17.71 3.99 -7.14
C VAL A 97 -18.09 5.13 -8.06
N SER A 98 -18.53 4.81 -9.28
CA SER A 98 -19.23 5.78 -10.07
C SER A 98 -20.59 6.04 -9.40
N ASP A 99 -20.88 7.28 -9.05
CA ASP A 99 -22.17 7.77 -8.57
C ASP A 99 -22.72 7.10 -7.27
N GLY A 100 -21.82 6.71 -6.34
CA GLY A 100 -22.23 6.13 -5.06
C GLY A 100 -22.76 4.70 -5.15
N LYS A 101 -22.76 4.08 -6.33
CA LYS A 101 -23.16 2.68 -6.51
C LYS A 101 -21.93 1.79 -6.56
N LYS A 102 -21.84 0.81 -5.66
CA LYS A 102 -20.81 -0.23 -5.74
C LYS A 102 -21.02 -1.03 -7.02
N ALA A 103 -19.97 -1.17 -7.80
CA ALA A 103 -20.03 -2.01 -8.97
C ALA A 103 -20.31 -3.47 -8.55
N PRO A 104 -21.44 -4.07 -8.94
CA PRO A 104 -21.85 -5.39 -8.46
C PRO A 104 -20.93 -6.52 -8.93
N TRP A 105 -20.11 -6.25 -9.94
CA TRP A 105 -19.16 -7.17 -10.53
C TRP A 105 -17.76 -7.11 -9.92
N PHE A 106 -17.53 -6.24 -8.92
CA PHE A 106 -16.22 -6.21 -8.27
C PHE A 106 -15.97 -7.56 -7.57
N ARG A 107 -14.96 -8.22 -8.08
CA ARG A 107 -14.43 -9.46 -7.53
C ARG A 107 -12.97 -9.25 -7.30
N GLY A 108 -12.26 -9.53 -6.40
CA GLY A 108 -10.82 -9.38 -6.27
C GLY A 108 -10.05 -10.07 -7.40
N THR A 109 -8.76 -10.03 -7.33
CA THR A 109 -7.87 -10.46 -8.43
C THR A 109 -7.37 -11.90 -8.31
N MET A 110 -7.63 -12.60 -7.18
CA MET A 110 -7.31 -14.03 -7.05
C MET A 110 -8.38 -14.90 -7.72
N ALA A 111 -8.53 -14.75 -9.03
CA ALA A 111 -9.44 -15.51 -9.88
C ALA A 111 -8.82 -15.74 -11.26
N GLU A 112 -9.44 -16.57 -12.10
CA GLU A 112 -8.97 -16.77 -13.49
C GLU A 112 -9.11 -15.50 -14.33
N TYR A 113 -10.11 -14.67 -14.01
CA TYR A 113 -10.36 -13.37 -14.66
C TYR A 113 -10.78 -12.33 -13.64
N CYS A 114 -10.42 -11.07 -13.89
CA CYS A 114 -10.91 -9.92 -13.14
C CYS A 114 -11.22 -8.75 -14.08
N VAL A 115 -11.99 -7.79 -13.59
CA VAL A 115 -12.29 -6.54 -14.32
C VAL A 115 -11.45 -5.43 -13.71
N ALA A 116 -10.85 -4.62 -14.58
CA ALA A 116 -10.10 -3.44 -14.18
C ALA A 116 -10.56 -2.23 -15.00
N HIS A 117 -10.66 -1.07 -14.36
CA HIS A 117 -10.93 0.19 -15.03
C HIS A 117 -9.68 0.62 -15.83
N VAL A 118 -9.87 1.17 -17.01
CA VAL A 118 -8.76 1.56 -17.92
C VAL A 118 -7.74 2.51 -17.26
N SER A 119 -8.17 3.36 -16.31
CA SER A 119 -7.27 4.25 -15.56
C SER A 119 -6.39 3.55 -14.51
N ASP A 120 -6.72 2.33 -14.12
CA ASP A 120 -6.01 1.57 -13.09
C ASP A 120 -4.94 0.65 -13.68
N ILE A 121 -4.90 0.57 -15.02
CA ILE A 121 -4.10 -0.38 -15.77
C ILE A 121 -2.86 0.29 -16.35
N VAL A 122 -1.77 -0.45 -16.39
CA VAL A 122 -0.53 -0.07 -17.07
C VAL A 122 -0.05 -1.25 -17.91
N THR A 123 0.49 -0.96 -19.09
CA THR A 123 1.16 -1.96 -19.93
C THR A 123 2.34 -2.56 -19.17
N LYS A 124 2.42 -3.89 -19.13
CA LYS A 124 3.53 -4.58 -18.48
C LYS A 124 4.81 -4.43 -19.32
N PRO A 125 5.93 -3.97 -18.72
CA PRO A 125 7.22 -3.99 -19.39
C PRO A 125 7.66 -5.42 -19.73
N ASP A 126 8.38 -5.59 -20.84
CA ASP A 126 8.79 -6.92 -21.31
C ASP A 126 9.88 -7.56 -20.44
N ASN A 127 10.66 -6.75 -19.75
CA ASN A 127 11.80 -7.18 -18.93
C ASN A 127 11.45 -7.67 -17.52
N ILE A 128 10.18 -7.74 -17.15
CA ILE A 128 9.70 -8.30 -15.86
C ILE A 128 8.68 -9.41 -16.10
N SER A 129 8.62 -10.39 -15.19
CA SER A 129 7.62 -11.46 -15.22
C SER A 129 6.22 -10.95 -14.80
N PHE A 130 5.18 -11.77 -14.96
CA PHE A 130 3.85 -11.43 -14.44
C PHE A 130 3.82 -11.42 -12.92
N GLU A 131 4.58 -12.31 -12.28
CA GLU A 131 4.70 -12.37 -10.81
C GLU A 131 5.37 -11.12 -10.26
N GLU A 132 6.46 -10.66 -10.90
CA GLU A 132 7.12 -9.40 -10.54
C GLU A 132 6.16 -8.22 -10.77
N ALA A 133 5.50 -8.14 -11.91
CA ALA A 133 4.54 -7.09 -12.22
C ALA A 133 3.37 -7.04 -11.23
N ALA A 134 2.82 -8.20 -10.83
CA ALA A 134 1.74 -8.26 -9.83
C ALA A 134 2.16 -7.83 -8.42
N SER A 135 3.46 -7.85 -8.10
CA SER A 135 3.97 -7.43 -6.79
C SER A 135 4.06 -5.90 -6.62
N ILE A 136 3.98 -5.15 -7.72
CA ILE A 136 4.26 -3.71 -7.75
C ILE A 136 3.06 -2.82 -7.35
N PRO A 137 1.82 -3.03 -7.84
CA PRO A 137 0.84 -1.95 -7.90
C PRO A 137 0.52 -1.31 -6.56
N LEU A 138 0.03 -2.06 -5.58
CA LEU A 138 -0.36 -1.49 -4.29
C LEU A 138 0.85 -0.98 -3.49
N ALA A 139 1.88 -1.81 -3.36
CA ALA A 139 3.07 -1.48 -2.59
C ALA A 139 3.86 -0.33 -3.22
N GLY A 140 4.08 -0.38 -4.54
CA GLY A 140 4.80 0.65 -5.29
C GLY A 140 4.06 1.99 -5.32
N MET A 141 2.73 1.98 -5.56
CA MET A 141 1.92 3.20 -5.50
C MET A 141 1.92 3.82 -4.11
N THR A 142 1.80 3.01 -3.06
CA THR A 142 1.86 3.49 -1.67
C THR A 142 3.21 4.17 -1.41
N ALA A 143 4.31 3.51 -1.72
CA ALA A 143 5.65 4.06 -1.53
C ALA A 143 5.86 5.36 -2.32
N PHE A 144 5.46 5.37 -3.60
CA PHE A 144 5.60 6.55 -4.46
C PHE A 144 4.79 7.74 -3.94
N GLN A 145 3.53 7.52 -3.57
CA GLN A 145 2.64 8.57 -3.08
C GLN A 145 3.17 9.18 -1.78
N VAL A 146 3.64 8.34 -0.85
CA VAL A 146 4.21 8.81 0.42
C VAL A 146 5.48 9.64 0.18
N LEU A 147 6.44 9.13 -0.58
CA LEU A 147 7.68 9.86 -0.86
C LEU A 147 7.41 11.17 -1.62
N LYS A 148 6.47 11.18 -2.56
CA LYS A 148 6.04 12.40 -3.24
C LYS A 148 5.37 13.39 -2.30
N GLN A 149 4.48 12.93 -1.42
CA GLN A 149 3.75 13.76 -0.47
C GLN A 149 4.66 14.30 0.63
N SER A 150 5.68 13.52 1.04
CA SER A 150 6.69 13.98 2.00
C SER A 150 7.55 15.14 1.48
N GLY A 151 7.52 15.38 0.16
CA GLY A 151 8.34 16.42 -0.47
C GLY A 151 9.82 16.08 -0.51
N LEU A 152 10.18 14.78 -0.45
CA LEU A 152 11.56 14.29 -0.58
C LEU A 152 12.20 14.84 -1.85
N LYS A 153 13.39 15.45 -1.70
CA LYS A 153 14.16 16.09 -2.79
C LYS A 153 15.47 15.35 -3.03
N GLU A 154 16.06 15.63 -4.18
CA GLU A 154 17.42 15.17 -4.48
C GLU A 154 18.40 15.67 -3.42
N GLY A 155 19.25 14.77 -2.92
CA GLY A 155 20.23 15.04 -1.87
C GLY A 155 19.71 14.93 -0.43
N ASP A 156 18.38 14.93 -0.20
CA ASP A 156 17.81 14.77 1.14
C ASP A 156 18.15 13.42 1.76
N SER A 157 18.09 13.36 3.09
CA SER A 157 18.18 12.13 3.87
C SER A 157 16.80 11.59 4.21
N VAL A 158 16.60 10.27 4.06
CA VAL A 158 15.33 9.60 4.38
C VAL A 158 15.54 8.38 5.27
N PHE A 159 14.73 8.28 6.32
CA PHE A 159 14.61 7.09 7.16
C PHE A 159 13.32 6.35 6.81
N ILE A 160 13.40 5.05 6.55
CA ILE A 160 12.26 4.19 6.16
C ILE A 160 12.20 3.02 7.15
N SER A 161 11.16 2.92 7.97
CA SER A 161 10.98 1.76 8.83
C SER A 161 10.54 0.53 8.04
N GLY A 162 10.99 -0.67 8.43
CA GLY A 162 10.54 -1.93 7.83
C GLY A 162 10.95 -2.14 6.37
N GLY A 163 12.19 -1.81 6.01
CA GLY A 163 12.70 -1.81 4.63
C GLY A 163 12.58 -3.13 3.85
N ALA A 164 12.57 -4.27 4.54
CA ALA A 164 12.42 -5.58 3.88
C ALA A 164 10.96 -6.00 3.65
N GLY A 165 9.98 -5.16 3.98
CA GLY A 165 8.56 -5.36 3.68
C GLY A 165 8.19 -4.95 2.26
N GLY A 166 6.98 -5.30 1.79
CA GLY A 166 6.52 -4.96 0.43
C GLY A 166 6.63 -3.47 0.11
N VAL A 167 6.08 -2.59 0.94
CA VAL A 167 6.21 -1.13 0.74
C VAL A 167 7.65 -0.66 0.94
N GLY A 168 8.36 -1.21 1.95
CA GLY A 168 9.74 -0.81 2.26
C GLY A 168 10.72 -1.06 1.11
N THR A 169 10.62 -2.23 0.45
CA THR A 169 11.47 -2.57 -0.70
C THR A 169 11.25 -1.62 -1.88
N MET A 170 10.01 -1.23 -2.13
CA MET A 170 9.67 -0.24 -3.16
C MET A 170 10.14 1.17 -2.75
N ALA A 171 9.96 1.53 -1.47
CA ALA A 171 10.36 2.85 -0.98
C ALA A 171 11.87 3.08 -1.06
N ILE A 172 12.69 2.10 -0.71
CA ILE A 172 14.16 2.18 -0.84
C ILE A 172 14.55 2.46 -2.29
N GLN A 173 14.05 1.66 -3.24
CA GLN A 173 14.38 1.81 -4.65
C GLN A 173 13.93 3.17 -5.20
N LEU A 174 12.71 3.59 -4.88
CA LEU A 174 12.16 4.88 -5.31
C LEU A 174 12.95 6.03 -4.70
N ALA A 175 13.24 6.01 -3.39
CA ALA A 175 14.02 7.05 -2.74
C ALA A 175 15.41 7.19 -3.38
N LYS A 176 16.11 6.07 -3.59
CA LYS A 176 17.48 6.07 -4.12
C LYS A 176 17.53 6.41 -5.62
N HIS A 177 16.69 5.78 -6.42
CA HIS A 177 16.85 5.82 -7.88
C HIS A 177 15.93 6.83 -8.58
N VAL A 178 14.77 7.14 -8.01
CA VAL A 178 13.80 8.08 -8.61
C VAL A 178 13.88 9.46 -7.95
N PHE A 179 13.81 9.54 -6.62
CA PHE A 179 13.90 10.81 -5.89
C PHE A 179 15.33 11.27 -5.65
N LYS A 180 16.35 10.40 -5.91
CA LYS A 180 17.78 10.74 -5.78
C LYS A 180 18.17 11.19 -4.37
N ALA A 181 17.59 10.57 -3.34
CA ALA A 181 17.96 10.81 -1.96
C ALA A 181 19.47 10.59 -1.74
N GLY A 182 20.10 11.52 -1.02
CA GLY A 182 21.53 11.46 -0.71
C GLY A 182 21.88 10.36 0.29
N LEU A 183 20.96 10.14 1.26
CA LEU A 183 21.10 9.10 2.28
C LEU A 183 19.76 8.35 2.44
N VAL A 184 19.78 7.04 2.28
CA VAL A 184 18.63 6.14 2.52
C VAL A 184 18.98 5.19 3.66
N VAL A 185 18.32 5.36 4.79
CA VAL A 185 18.48 4.50 5.98
C VAL A 185 17.20 3.72 6.23
N THR A 186 17.34 2.45 6.63
CA THR A 186 16.17 1.61 6.93
C THR A 186 16.41 0.64 8.06
N THR A 187 15.34 -0.03 8.49
CA THR A 187 15.40 -1.12 9.48
C THR A 187 15.04 -2.45 8.87
N ALA A 188 15.77 -3.49 9.21
CA ALA A 188 15.47 -4.88 8.85
C ALA A 188 16.04 -5.83 9.89
N SER A 189 15.60 -7.10 9.93
CA SER A 189 16.28 -8.11 10.73
C SER A 189 17.59 -8.56 10.06
N LYS A 190 18.60 -8.88 10.87
CA LYS A 190 19.93 -9.32 10.43
C LYS A 190 19.87 -10.49 9.44
N GLY A 191 20.85 -10.54 8.54
CA GLY A 191 21.01 -11.56 7.50
C GLY A 191 20.35 -11.15 6.19
N GLU A 192 19.76 -12.08 5.46
CA GLU A 192 19.23 -11.91 4.09
C GLU A 192 18.37 -10.66 3.89
N LYS A 193 17.59 -10.24 4.91
CA LYS A 193 16.75 -9.06 4.84
C LYS A 193 17.55 -7.75 4.81
N MET A 194 18.61 -7.67 5.61
CA MET A 194 19.53 -6.53 5.55
C MET A 194 20.26 -6.48 4.21
N ASP A 195 20.74 -7.65 3.74
CA ASP A 195 21.42 -7.76 2.46
C ASP A 195 20.50 -7.38 1.30
N LEU A 196 19.22 -7.77 1.36
CA LEU A 196 18.20 -7.32 0.40
C LEU A 196 18.08 -5.79 0.39
N CYS A 197 17.89 -5.15 1.56
CA CYS A 197 17.76 -3.70 1.63
C CYS A 197 18.97 -2.97 1.04
N LYS A 198 20.19 -3.46 1.33
CA LYS A 198 21.42 -2.90 0.75
C LYS A 198 21.46 -3.05 -0.78
N ARG A 199 21.14 -4.23 -1.30
CA ARG A 199 21.06 -4.45 -2.77
C ARG A 199 20.06 -3.55 -3.46
N LEU A 200 18.96 -3.19 -2.78
CA LEU A 200 17.93 -2.31 -3.29
C LEU A 200 18.31 -0.81 -3.24
N GLY A 201 19.42 -0.45 -2.60
CA GLY A 201 19.94 0.91 -2.56
C GLY A 201 19.87 1.61 -1.20
N ALA A 202 19.60 0.88 -0.10
CA ALA A 202 19.78 1.44 1.23
C ALA A 202 21.27 1.62 1.54
N ASP A 203 21.64 2.82 1.97
CA ASP A 203 23.04 3.15 2.35
C ASP A 203 23.36 2.56 3.72
N GLU A 204 22.39 2.61 4.66
CA GLU A 204 22.51 2.03 6.00
C GLU A 204 21.28 1.19 6.35
N VAL A 205 21.49 0.08 7.06
CA VAL A 205 20.42 -0.79 7.53
C VAL A 205 20.69 -1.17 8.99
N LEU A 206 19.76 -0.81 9.89
CA LEU A 206 19.81 -1.16 11.30
C LEU A 206 19.06 -2.46 11.56
N ASP A 207 19.63 -3.30 12.43
CA ASP A 207 18.90 -4.44 12.98
C ASP A 207 17.99 -3.99 14.13
N TYR A 208 16.69 -3.85 13.84
CA TYR A 208 15.68 -3.39 14.82
C TYR A 208 15.56 -4.28 16.07
N LYS A 209 16.17 -5.49 16.06
CA LYS A 209 16.18 -6.40 17.21
C LYS A 209 17.26 -6.06 18.23
N SER A 210 18.37 -5.47 17.78
CA SER A 210 19.53 -5.13 18.61
C SER A 210 19.80 -3.63 18.70
N GLU A 211 19.25 -2.83 17.78
CA GLU A 211 19.52 -1.41 17.66
C GLU A 211 18.22 -0.60 17.65
N ARG A 212 18.20 0.50 18.39
CA ARG A 212 17.09 1.46 18.38
C ARG A 212 17.52 2.68 17.60
N PHE A 213 16.85 2.96 16.51
CA PHE A 213 17.17 4.10 15.63
C PHE A 213 17.08 5.44 16.40
N ALA A 214 16.12 5.61 17.32
CA ALA A 214 16.01 6.79 18.15
C ALA A 214 17.27 7.03 18.98
N THR A 215 17.93 6.00 19.49
CA THR A 215 19.20 6.12 20.22
C THR A 215 20.38 6.38 19.27
N THR A 216 20.38 5.74 18.11
CA THR A 216 21.49 5.80 17.13
C THR A 216 21.58 7.20 16.49
N TYR A 217 20.44 7.81 16.17
CA TYR A 217 20.37 9.08 15.44
C TYR A 217 19.83 10.26 16.25
N GLY A 218 19.06 10.03 17.31
CA GLY A 218 18.36 11.09 18.03
C GLY A 218 19.25 12.01 18.86
N ASN A 219 20.46 11.55 19.25
CA ASN A 219 21.38 12.30 20.09
C ASN A 219 22.36 13.21 19.30
N ASP A 220 22.30 13.21 17.97
CA ASP A 220 23.19 13.97 17.11
C ASP A 220 22.38 14.65 15.99
N ASP A 221 22.22 15.96 16.11
CA ASP A 221 21.42 16.72 15.14
C ASP A 221 21.97 16.63 13.69
N ASN A 222 23.26 16.34 13.51
CA ASN A 222 23.86 16.15 12.18
C ASN A 222 23.47 14.81 11.55
N LYS A 223 22.91 13.89 12.33
CA LYS A 223 22.47 12.57 11.86
C LYS A 223 20.97 12.46 11.65
N LYS A 224 20.21 13.53 11.91
CA LYS A 224 18.76 13.55 11.71
C LYS A 224 18.38 13.58 10.22
N PHE A 225 17.15 13.21 9.94
CA PHE A 225 16.62 13.01 8.59
C PHE A 225 15.72 14.16 8.15
N ASP A 226 15.72 14.44 6.85
CA ASP A 226 14.79 15.40 6.22
C ASP A 226 13.38 14.79 6.13
N VAL A 227 13.30 13.47 5.91
CA VAL A 227 12.03 12.71 5.82
C VAL A 227 12.12 11.41 6.63
N CYS A 228 11.05 11.09 7.35
CA CYS A 228 10.85 9.78 7.95
C CYS A 228 9.57 9.13 7.39
N PHE A 229 9.69 7.92 6.86
CA PHE A 229 8.57 7.14 6.38
C PHE A 229 8.28 5.99 7.35
N ASP A 230 7.15 6.09 8.05
CA ASP A 230 6.70 5.09 9.01
C ASP A 230 5.80 4.03 8.35
N ILE A 231 6.29 2.78 8.34
CA ILE A 231 5.59 1.60 7.81
C ILE A 231 5.20 0.64 8.96
N THR A 232 5.82 0.79 10.14
CA THR A 232 5.78 -0.21 11.24
C THR A 232 5.15 0.30 12.53
N ASP A 233 4.45 1.45 12.50
CA ASP A 233 3.81 2.11 13.66
C ASP A 233 4.83 2.62 14.71
N GLU A 234 5.97 3.14 14.23
CA GLU A 234 7.07 3.69 15.03
C GLU A 234 7.18 5.23 14.89
N GLY A 235 6.17 5.88 14.30
CA GLY A 235 6.18 7.30 13.96
C GLY A 235 6.47 8.22 15.16
N LEU A 236 6.06 7.84 16.39
CA LEU A 236 6.36 8.63 17.58
C LEU A 236 7.85 8.66 17.94
N GLU A 237 8.55 7.53 17.76
CA GLU A 237 9.99 7.47 17.99
C GLU A 237 10.78 8.24 16.90
N MET A 238 10.19 8.42 15.72
CA MET A 238 10.80 9.17 14.62
C MET A 238 10.89 10.67 14.91
N VAL A 239 10.12 11.19 15.85
CA VAL A 239 10.22 12.60 16.29
C VAL A 239 11.61 12.94 16.83
N ASP A 240 12.31 11.98 17.42
CA ASP A 240 13.65 12.19 17.94
C ASP A 240 14.73 12.25 16.86
N ILE A 241 14.47 11.67 15.69
CA ILE A 241 15.43 11.57 14.58
C ILE A 241 15.10 12.47 13.39
N ILE A 242 14.01 13.23 13.43
CA ILE A 242 13.64 14.17 12.36
C ILE A 242 14.31 15.53 12.58
N LYS A 243 14.79 16.16 11.51
CA LYS A 243 15.28 17.54 11.52
C LYS A 243 14.16 18.53 11.84
N GLU A 244 14.50 19.71 12.34
CA GLU A 244 13.55 20.81 12.39
C GLU A 244 13.06 21.16 10.98
N GLY A 245 11.72 21.25 10.80
CA GLY A 245 11.10 21.43 9.49
C GLY A 245 11.05 20.18 8.61
N GLY A 246 11.58 19.04 9.07
CA GLY A 246 11.45 17.75 8.41
C GLY A 246 10.04 17.17 8.51
N ARG A 247 9.77 16.10 7.75
CA ARG A 247 8.43 15.48 7.67
C ARG A 247 8.44 14.02 8.05
N ILE A 248 7.45 13.62 8.86
CA ILE A 248 7.14 12.23 9.16
C ILE A 248 5.83 11.89 8.44
N VAL A 249 5.84 10.85 7.59
CA VAL A 249 4.64 10.34 6.92
C VAL A 249 4.43 8.89 7.32
N SER A 250 3.24 8.56 7.82
CA SER A 250 2.89 7.21 8.29
C SER A 250 1.74 6.62 7.49
N ILE A 251 1.84 5.32 7.20
CA ILE A 251 0.75 4.52 6.61
C ILE A 251 0.09 3.58 7.61
N THR A 252 0.50 3.63 8.88
CA THR A 252 0.02 2.73 9.95
C THR A 252 -0.80 3.43 11.02
N GLY A 253 -0.86 4.75 10.97
CA GLY A 253 -1.57 5.58 11.93
C GLY A 253 -3.08 5.35 11.94
N THR A 254 -3.72 5.75 13.05
CA THR A 254 -5.19 5.89 13.08
C THR A 254 -5.58 7.05 12.16
N PRO A 255 -6.50 6.84 11.21
CA PRO A 255 -6.89 7.89 10.28
C PRO A 255 -7.35 9.15 11.03
N THR A 256 -6.97 10.32 10.53
CA THR A 256 -7.41 11.61 11.05
C THR A 256 -8.89 11.85 10.77
N LEU A 257 -9.50 12.81 11.48
CA LEU A 257 -10.88 13.24 11.24
C LEU A 257 -11.13 13.65 9.78
N ASP A 258 -10.15 14.33 9.18
CA ASP A 258 -10.28 14.83 7.81
C ASP A 258 -10.16 13.72 6.77
N GLU A 259 -9.30 12.72 7.01
CA GLU A 259 -9.23 11.53 6.16
C GLU A 259 -10.52 10.72 6.22
N ILE A 260 -11.11 10.55 7.41
CA ILE A 260 -12.39 9.85 7.56
C ILE A 260 -13.53 10.62 6.87
N ARG A 261 -13.54 11.95 6.95
CA ARG A 261 -14.52 12.80 6.24
C ARG A 261 -14.39 12.67 4.71
N ARG A 262 -13.17 12.63 4.18
CA ARG A 262 -12.91 12.46 2.73
C ARG A 262 -13.43 11.14 2.18
N VAL A 263 -13.44 10.07 2.98
CA VAL A 263 -13.97 8.75 2.59
C VAL A 263 -15.46 8.56 2.96
N GLY A 264 -16.17 9.62 3.40
CA GLY A 264 -17.62 9.58 3.66
C GLY A 264 -18.02 8.91 4.98
N GLY A 265 -17.08 8.77 5.92
CA GLY A 265 -17.37 8.22 7.25
C GLY A 265 -18.15 9.19 8.15
N THR A 266 -19.08 8.65 8.94
CA THR A 266 -19.85 9.45 9.90
C THR A 266 -19.11 9.61 11.24
N ALA A 267 -19.27 10.77 11.88
CA ALA A 267 -18.53 11.17 13.09
C ALA A 267 -18.65 10.23 14.31
N TRP A 268 -19.65 9.34 14.36
CA TRP A 268 -19.81 8.37 15.44
C TRP A 268 -18.82 7.18 15.34
N ILE A 269 -18.38 6.84 14.12
CA ILE A 269 -17.34 5.82 13.87
C ILE A 269 -16.02 6.24 14.53
N LEU A 270 -15.77 7.53 14.56
CA LEU A 270 -14.60 8.15 15.20
C LEU A 270 -14.50 7.86 16.69
N LYS A 271 -15.63 7.85 17.43
CA LYS A 271 -15.63 7.56 18.85
C LYS A 271 -15.18 6.15 19.21
N LEU A 272 -15.37 5.18 18.29
CA LEU A 272 -14.89 3.81 18.47
C LEU A 272 -13.37 3.68 18.28
N PHE A 273 -12.78 4.45 17.35
CA PHE A 273 -11.34 4.44 17.08
C PHE A 273 -10.55 5.31 18.07
N LEU A 274 -11.16 6.40 18.60
CA LEU A 274 -10.51 7.35 19.52
C LEU A 274 -10.44 6.87 20.98
N LYS A 275 -10.87 5.67 21.34
CA LYS A 275 -10.75 5.12 22.70
C LYS A 275 -9.31 4.84 23.16
N ARG A 276 -8.30 5.04 22.33
CA ARG A 276 -6.88 5.06 22.74
C ARG A 276 -6.46 6.49 23.12
N LYS A 277 -6.90 6.93 24.30
CA LYS A 277 -6.60 8.26 24.88
C LYS A 277 -5.10 8.58 25.04
N GLU A 278 -4.24 7.59 25.10
CA GLU A 278 -2.79 7.75 25.35
C GLU A 278 -2.04 8.28 24.12
N LYS A 279 -2.26 7.73 22.93
CA LYS A 279 -1.62 8.20 21.68
C LYS A 279 -1.91 9.67 21.34
N ARG A 280 -3.01 10.24 21.82
CA ARG A 280 -3.40 11.64 21.51
C ARG A 280 -2.55 12.71 22.21
N LYS A 281 -1.97 12.42 23.39
CA LYS A 281 -1.03 13.31 24.08
C LYS A 281 0.32 13.34 23.33
N GLU A 282 0.74 12.21 22.82
CA GLU A 282 2.01 12.02 22.11
C GLU A 282 2.00 12.71 20.75
N TYR A 283 0.90 12.60 19.97
CA TYR A 283 0.72 13.33 18.71
C TYR A 283 0.78 14.86 18.89
N LYS A 284 0.22 15.40 19.99
CA LYS A 284 0.31 16.83 20.29
C LYS A 284 1.74 17.29 20.59
N ASN A 285 2.53 16.44 21.26
CA ASN A 285 3.93 16.72 21.54
C ASN A 285 4.80 16.67 20.30
N ALA A 286 4.48 15.80 19.33
CA ALA A 286 5.17 15.72 18.04
C ALA A 286 4.91 16.96 17.17
N GLN A 287 3.67 17.45 17.12
CA GLN A 287 3.32 18.70 16.41
C GLN A 287 4.06 19.93 16.99
N SER A 288 4.37 19.93 18.31
CA SER A 288 5.12 21.01 18.92
C SER A 288 6.59 21.09 18.50
N LYS A 289 7.13 20.04 17.86
CA LYS A 289 8.48 19.99 17.28
C LYS A 289 8.52 20.32 15.77
N ASN A 290 7.44 20.91 15.20
CA ASN A 290 7.31 21.26 13.79
C ASN A 290 7.45 20.06 12.81
N ALA A 291 7.14 18.85 13.26
CA ALA A 291 7.04 17.68 12.39
C ALA A 291 5.61 17.55 11.86
N ASP A 292 5.45 17.42 10.54
CA ASP A 292 4.17 17.15 9.87
C ASP A 292 3.88 15.64 9.86
N TRP A 293 2.67 15.29 10.26
CA TRP A 293 2.14 13.91 10.24
C TRP A 293 1.27 13.64 9.01
#